data_6166723bbbf9914309b394e7487e9da7
#
_entry.id   6166723bbbf9914309b394e7487e9da7
#
_cell.length_a   1.000
_cell.length_b   1.000
_cell.length_c   1.000
_cell.angle_alpha   90.00
_cell.angle_beta   90.00
_cell.angle_gamma   90.00
#
_symmetry.space_group_name_H-M   'P 1'
#
loop_
_entity.id
_entity.type
_entity.pdbx_description
1 polymer ?
#
loop_
_entity_poly.entity_id
_entity_poly.type
_entity_poly.pdbx_seq_one_letter_code
_entity_poly.pdbx_strand_id
1 'polypeptide(L)'
;MNAFASGHAAHPDWRMALSMAAAQVDSQLAPQAPPTLGFVYFSDHYAAQAEALLAALRQRWPGVAWVGSVGLGVLASGVEYFDEPALVLLLAGLPREQFRVFSGARPLSGFDAFSALVHADPATPDLGELLVELSQRTASGYLFGGLAASRNGMQHVADGVWQGALSGVAFTQDVAMVSRVTQGCQPVGPVRRITAAEQNRVQRLDGEPALRCLLRDLDVTLKEPRTLLPRLRSTLVGLSEETEAMLGRGAMFGTDTRVRHLVGVDPAQEVVAVAEQVRVGMRLAFCRRDAQAARRDLVRICS
;
A
#
# COMPACT_ATOMS: atom_id res chain seq x y z
N MET A 1 -4.48 26.12 -14.09
CA MET A 1 -3.68 26.34 -12.86
C MET A 1 -3.50 24.98 -12.21
N ASN A 2 -2.27 24.63 -11.86
CA ASN A 2 -2.03 23.34 -11.20
C ASN A 2 -2.60 23.39 -9.79
N ALA A 3 -3.57 22.51 -9.50
CA ALA A 3 -4.12 22.33 -8.16
C ALA A 3 -3.13 21.64 -7.21
N PHE A 4 -2.00 21.17 -7.73
CA PHE A 4 -0.98 20.40 -7.02
C PHE A 4 0.41 20.94 -7.30
N ALA A 5 1.25 20.94 -6.27
CA ALA A 5 2.67 21.26 -6.35
C ALA A 5 3.46 20.17 -5.64
N SER A 6 4.55 19.71 -6.22
CA SER A 6 5.38 18.65 -5.62
C SER A 6 6.85 19.00 -5.63
N GLY A 7 7.58 18.47 -4.66
CA GLY A 7 9.01 18.63 -4.55
C GLY A 7 9.64 17.47 -3.79
N HIS A 8 10.90 17.19 -4.08
CA HIS A 8 11.62 16.08 -3.44
C HIS A 8 13.12 16.40 -3.39
N ALA A 9 13.79 15.81 -2.43
CA ALA A 9 15.25 15.87 -2.36
C ALA A 9 15.82 14.74 -1.51
N ALA A 10 17.04 14.36 -1.81
CA ALA A 10 17.89 13.55 -0.94
C ALA A 10 19.05 14.40 -0.43
N HIS A 11 19.32 14.37 0.88
CA HIS A 11 20.45 15.04 1.51
C HIS A 11 20.65 14.49 2.93
N PRO A 12 21.90 14.31 3.44
CA PRO A 12 22.11 13.85 4.82
C PRO A 12 21.48 14.75 5.91
N ASP A 13 21.47 16.06 5.69
CA ASP A 13 20.75 17.01 6.55
C ASP A 13 19.32 17.21 6.03
N TRP A 14 18.33 16.84 6.85
CA TRP A 14 16.92 16.98 6.52
C TRP A 14 16.46 18.42 6.25
N ARG A 15 17.15 19.42 6.86
CA ARG A 15 16.83 20.85 6.64
C ARG A 15 17.18 21.27 5.22
N MET A 16 18.31 20.78 4.73
CA MET A 16 18.72 21.02 3.35
C MET A 16 17.80 20.30 2.37
N ALA A 17 17.47 19.03 2.64
CA ALA A 17 16.49 18.30 1.83
C ALA A 17 15.14 19.02 1.80
N LEU A 18 14.64 19.48 2.95
CA LEU A 18 13.40 20.25 3.01
C LEU A 18 13.49 21.56 2.22
N SER A 19 14.58 22.31 2.35
CA SER A 19 14.78 23.56 1.61
C SER A 19 14.76 23.35 0.10
N MET A 20 15.44 22.30 -0.38
CA MET A 20 15.49 21.95 -1.80
C MET A 20 14.13 21.51 -2.34
N ALA A 21 13.42 20.66 -1.61
CA ALA A 21 12.07 20.22 -1.98
C ALA A 21 11.06 21.38 -1.93
N ALA A 22 11.16 22.23 -0.91
CA ALA A 22 10.32 23.41 -0.77
C ALA A 22 10.49 24.43 -1.89
N ALA A 23 11.71 24.66 -2.35
CA ALA A 23 11.96 25.54 -3.50
C ALA A 23 11.28 25.04 -4.78
N GLN A 24 11.25 23.71 -5.00
CA GLN A 24 10.52 23.12 -6.12
C GLN A 24 9.02 23.32 -5.98
N VAL A 25 8.45 23.11 -4.79
CA VAL A 25 7.03 23.34 -4.49
C VAL A 25 6.68 24.81 -4.74
N ASP A 26 7.41 25.74 -4.17
CA ASP A 26 7.13 27.19 -4.26
C ASP A 26 7.14 27.69 -5.70
N SER A 27 8.01 27.12 -6.54
CA SER A 27 8.06 27.48 -7.98
C SER A 27 6.80 27.07 -8.76
N GLN A 28 5.98 26.18 -8.21
CA GLN A 28 4.76 25.63 -8.84
C GLN A 28 3.48 26.22 -8.24
N LEU A 29 3.56 26.78 -7.03
CA LEU A 29 2.39 27.34 -6.35
C LEU A 29 1.92 28.64 -7.00
N ALA A 30 0.61 28.74 -7.26
CA ALA A 30 0.02 29.96 -7.72
C ALA A 30 -0.37 30.84 -6.52
N PRO A 31 -0.07 32.16 -6.54
CA PRO A 31 -0.38 33.06 -5.42
C PRO A 31 -1.88 33.12 -5.05
N GLN A 32 -2.77 32.85 -6.01
CA GLN A 32 -4.21 32.92 -5.84
C GLN A 32 -4.85 31.63 -5.32
N ALA A 33 -4.08 30.54 -5.19
CA ALA A 33 -4.56 29.24 -4.74
C ALA A 33 -3.62 28.67 -3.68
N PRO A 34 -3.65 29.17 -2.44
CA PRO A 34 -2.79 28.68 -1.39
C PRO A 34 -3.11 27.20 -1.10
N PRO A 35 -2.10 26.38 -0.81
CA PRO A 35 -2.32 24.98 -0.45
C PRO A 35 -3.02 24.88 0.89
N THR A 36 -3.86 23.87 1.03
CA THR A 36 -4.64 23.59 2.24
C THR A 36 -4.34 22.23 2.83
N LEU A 37 -3.89 21.29 2.01
CA LEU A 37 -3.50 19.93 2.38
C LEU A 37 -2.09 19.64 1.86
N GLY A 38 -1.25 19.08 2.70
CA GLY A 38 0.10 18.66 2.38
C GLY A 38 0.34 17.20 2.73
N PHE A 39 1.05 16.52 1.84
CA PHE A 39 1.53 15.17 2.04
C PHE A 39 3.05 15.21 2.21
N VAL A 40 3.58 14.54 3.23
CA VAL A 40 5.00 14.40 3.46
C VAL A 40 5.36 12.94 3.66
N TYR A 41 6.22 12.43 2.80
CA TYR A 41 6.81 11.11 2.95
C TYR A 41 8.32 11.27 3.09
N PHE A 42 8.91 10.57 4.03
CA PHE A 42 10.35 10.67 4.29
C PHE A 42 10.93 9.30 4.64
N SER A 43 12.19 9.12 4.29
CA SER A 43 12.90 7.89 4.62
C SER A 43 13.18 7.82 6.12
N ASP A 44 13.36 6.62 6.64
CA ASP A 44 13.60 6.36 8.07
C ASP A 44 14.89 6.96 8.61
N HIS A 45 15.76 7.47 7.75
CA HIS A 45 16.90 8.30 8.12
C HIS A 45 16.50 9.59 8.86
N TYR A 46 15.29 10.11 8.59
CA TYR A 46 14.74 11.30 9.25
C TYR A 46 13.71 10.99 10.34
N ALA A 47 13.50 9.72 10.68
CA ALA A 47 12.50 9.32 11.66
C ALA A 47 12.65 10.04 13.01
N ALA A 48 13.89 10.17 13.51
CA ALA A 48 14.16 10.86 14.77
C ALA A 48 13.88 12.39 14.72
N GLN A 49 13.76 12.97 13.53
CA GLN A 49 13.52 14.39 13.32
C GLN A 49 12.10 14.71 12.83
N ALA A 50 11.20 13.74 12.82
CA ALA A 50 9.84 13.88 12.27
C ALA A 50 9.07 15.07 12.86
N GLU A 51 9.16 15.30 14.18
CA GLU A 51 8.54 16.46 14.85
C GLU A 51 9.14 17.80 14.37
N ALA A 52 10.46 17.88 14.28
CA ALA A 52 11.14 19.07 13.82
C ALA A 52 10.86 19.35 12.33
N LEU A 53 10.77 18.30 11.52
CA LEU A 53 10.37 18.37 10.11
C LEU A 53 8.95 18.93 9.99
N LEU A 54 7.99 18.38 10.74
CA LEU A 54 6.61 18.84 10.73
C LEU A 54 6.50 20.30 11.20
N ALA A 55 7.26 20.69 12.23
CA ALA A 55 7.29 22.08 12.71
C ALA A 55 7.80 23.04 11.62
N ALA A 56 8.86 22.68 10.90
CA ALA A 56 9.39 23.47 9.78
C ALA A 56 8.41 23.57 8.62
N LEU A 57 7.67 22.49 8.29
CA LEU A 57 6.62 22.49 7.27
C LEU A 57 5.49 23.47 7.63
N ARG A 58 5.03 23.45 8.87
CA ARG A 58 4.00 24.38 9.38
C ARG A 58 4.44 25.83 9.39
N GLN A 59 5.71 26.07 9.69
CA GLN A 59 6.25 27.42 9.64
C GLN A 59 6.31 27.95 8.21
N ARG A 60 6.67 27.10 7.26
CA ARG A 60 6.78 27.52 5.85
C ARG A 60 5.41 27.72 5.18
N TRP A 61 4.47 26.84 5.43
CA TRP A 61 3.11 26.91 4.89
C TRP A 61 2.08 26.92 6.02
N PRO A 62 1.88 28.08 6.66
CA PRO A 62 0.90 28.21 7.73
C PRO A 62 -0.50 27.85 7.24
N GLY A 63 -1.20 27.07 8.06
CA GLY A 63 -2.56 26.67 7.76
C GLY A 63 -2.70 25.45 6.85
N VAL A 64 -1.63 24.87 6.31
CA VAL A 64 -1.69 23.58 5.62
C VAL A 64 -1.86 22.46 6.65
N ALA A 65 -2.84 21.58 6.41
CA ALA A 65 -3.00 20.33 7.16
C ALA A 65 -2.04 19.28 6.60
N TRP A 66 -1.34 18.55 7.45
CA TRP A 66 -0.28 17.64 7.02
C TRP A 66 -0.61 16.19 7.32
N VAL A 67 -0.41 15.33 6.31
CA VAL A 67 -0.47 13.88 6.43
C VAL A 67 0.73 13.23 5.78
N GLY A 68 1.09 12.01 6.22
CA GLY A 68 2.20 11.28 5.63
C GLY A 68 2.70 10.14 6.49
N SER A 69 3.83 9.59 6.10
CA SER A 69 4.43 8.44 6.79
C SER A 69 5.92 8.34 6.53
N VAL A 70 6.60 7.71 7.46
CA VAL A 70 7.96 7.20 7.26
C VAL A 70 7.94 5.98 6.33
N GLY A 71 9.00 5.81 5.54
CA GLY A 71 9.23 4.63 4.70
C GLY A 71 10.69 4.21 4.69
N LEU A 72 10.99 2.98 4.25
CA LEU A 72 12.36 2.54 3.95
C LEU A 72 12.91 3.23 2.69
N GLY A 73 12.00 3.71 1.85
CA GLY A 73 12.27 4.53 0.68
C GLY A 73 11.08 5.40 0.37
N VAL A 74 11.30 6.39 -0.47
CA VAL A 74 10.26 7.30 -0.97
C VAL A 74 10.42 7.48 -2.47
N LEU A 75 9.32 7.78 -3.16
CA LEU A 75 9.35 8.03 -4.60
C LEU A 75 8.62 9.31 -4.95
N ALA A 76 9.13 9.97 -5.97
CA ALA A 76 8.55 11.14 -6.58
C ALA A 76 8.50 10.98 -8.11
N SER A 77 8.04 12.00 -8.84
CA SER A 77 7.95 11.94 -10.29
C SER A 77 9.32 11.66 -10.93
N GLY A 78 9.47 10.48 -11.51
CA GLY A 78 10.67 10.06 -12.24
C GLY A 78 11.87 9.63 -11.40
N VAL A 79 11.74 9.55 -10.06
CA VAL A 79 12.83 9.17 -9.17
C VAL A 79 12.32 8.32 -8.01
N GLU A 80 13.11 7.35 -7.58
CA GLU A 80 12.97 6.64 -6.32
C GLU A 80 14.23 6.84 -5.46
N TYR A 81 14.04 6.98 -4.17
CA TYR A 81 15.08 7.07 -3.15
C TYR A 81 14.92 5.86 -2.25
N PHE A 82 15.87 4.95 -2.32
CA PHE A 82 15.84 3.74 -1.53
C PHE A 82 17.11 3.60 -0.71
N ASP A 83 16.97 3.39 0.61
CA ASP A 83 18.06 3.25 1.57
C ASP A 83 18.98 4.49 1.63
N GLU A 84 18.41 5.67 1.38
CA GLU A 84 19.10 6.95 1.47
C GLU A 84 18.22 8.02 2.14
N PRO A 85 18.83 9.06 2.75
CA PRO A 85 18.08 10.12 3.41
C PRO A 85 17.37 11.01 2.39
N ALA A 86 16.05 10.91 2.32
CA ALA A 86 15.22 11.64 1.35
C ALA A 86 13.84 11.99 1.90
N LEU A 87 13.21 13.01 1.30
CA LEU A 87 11.82 13.36 1.52
C LEU A 87 11.12 13.78 0.22
N VAL A 88 9.80 13.63 0.23
CA VAL A 88 8.90 14.03 -0.85
C VAL A 88 7.76 14.83 -0.26
N LEU A 89 7.42 15.93 -0.92
CA LEU A 89 6.30 16.80 -0.60
C LEU A 89 5.31 16.82 -1.77
N LEU A 90 4.02 16.79 -1.43
CA LEU A 90 2.93 17.09 -2.37
C LEU A 90 1.95 18.01 -1.65
N LEU A 91 1.69 19.18 -2.22
CA LEU A 91 0.72 20.13 -1.70
C LEU A 91 -0.47 20.25 -2.64
N ALA A 92 -1.66 20.34 -2.05
CA ALA A 92 -2.92 20.44 -2.76
C ALA A 92 -3.75 21.62 -2.25
N GLY A 93 -4.36 22.37 -3.17
CA GLY A 93 -5.35 23.42 -2.88
C GLY A 93 -6.76 22.85 -2.94
N LEU A 94 -7.19 22.13 -1.91
CA LEU A 94 -8.56 21.59 -1.79
C LEU A 94 -9.39 22.47 -0.84
N PRO A 95 -10.69 22.67 -1.10
CA PRO A 95 -11.61 23.26 -0.12
C PRO A 95 -11.56 22.51 1.21
N ARG A 96 -11.51 23.25 2.32
CA ARG A 96 -11.32 22.64 3.65
C ARG A 96 -12.48 21.75 4.08
N GLU A 97 -13.66 22.02 3.60
CA GLU A 97 -14.86 21.22 3.81
C GLU A 97 -14.82 19.87 3.08
N GLN A 98 -13.93 19.71 2.10
CA GLN A 98 -13.85 18.49 1.29
C GLN A 98 -12.89 17.45 1.85
N PHE A 99 -12.13 17.76 2.89
CA PHE A 99 -11.24 16.80 3.52
C PHE A 99 -11.16 16.97 5.04
N ARG A 100 -10.81 15.91 5.73
CA ARG A 100 -10.53 15.92 7.17
C ARG A 100 -9.37 15.02 7.54
N VAL A 101 -8.35 15.60 8.17
CA VAL A 101 -7.25 14.84 8.77
C VAL A 101 -7.72 14.17 10.06
N PHE A 102 -7.39 12.91 10.24
CA PHE A 102 -7.76 12.11 11.41
C PHE A 102 -6.58 11.33 11.97
N SER A 103 -6.65 11.00 13.25
CA SER A 103 -5.68 10.15 13.97
C SER A 103 -6.37 9.51 15.18
N GLY A 104 -5.67 8.65 15.90
CA GLY A 104 -6.17 8.08 17.15
C GLY A 104 -6.59 9.14 18.19
N ALA A 105 -5.92 10.30 18.21
CA ALA A 105 -6.30 11.42 19.08
C ALA A 105 -7.40 12.32 18.49
N ARG A 106 -7.64 12.25 17.19
CA ARG A 106 -8.68 13.00 16.46
C ARG A 106 -9.43 12.04 15.53
N PRO A 107 -10.31 11.22 16.05
CA PRO A 107 -11.04 10.24 15.27
C PRO A 107 -11.94 10.93 14.25
N LEU A 108 -12.20 10.23 13.15
CA LEU A 108 -13.11 10.69 12.11
C LEU A 108 -14.55 10.66 12.64
N SER A 109 -15.07 11.80 13.07
CA SER A 109 -16.44 11.98 13.56
C SER A 109 -17.06 13.26 13.00
N GLY A 110 -18.36 13.22 12.70
CA GLY A 110 -19.09 14.39 12.19
C GLY A 110 -18.55 14.91 10.85
N PHE A 111 -18.11 14.02 9.96
CA PHE A 111 -17.64 14.32 8.62
C PHE A 111 -18.15 13.28 7.64
N ASP A 112 -18.76 13.72 6.54
CA ASP A 112 -19.32 12.84 5.50
C ASP A 112 -18.21 12.30 4.60
N ALA A 113 -17.43 11.36 5.14
CA ALA A 113 -16.32 10.75 4.40
C ALA A 113 -16.85 9.82 3.29
N PHE A 114 -16.37 10.02 2.07
CA PHE A 114 -16.61 9.09 0.97
C PHE A 114 -15.49 8.05 0.88
N SER A 115 -14.23 8.45 0.99
CA SER A 115 -13.06 7.59 0.97
C SER A 115 -11.98 8.12 1.91
N ALA A 116 -10.94 7.32 2.22
CA ALA A 116 -9.83 7.81 3.05
C ALA A 116 -8.48 7.23 2.62
N LEU A 117 -7.45 8.08 2.66
CA LEU A 117 -6.04 7.69 2.68
C LEU A 117 -5.64 7.37 4.11
N VAL A 118 -5.06 6.20 4.32
CA VAL A 118 -4.70 5.69 5.65
C VAL A 118 -3.22 5.32 5.71
N HIS A 119 -2.56 5.77 6.77
CA HIS A 119 -1.27 5.29 7.20
C HIS A 119 -1.43 4.54 8.52
N ALA A 120 -0.80 3.39 8.67
CA ALA A 120 -0.92 2.59 9.87
C ALA A 120 0.42 2.00 10.29
N ASP A 121 0.60 1.85 11.60
CA ASP A 121 1.70 1.09 12.15
C ASP A 121 1.37 -0.41 12.06
N PRO A 122 2.20 -1.23 11.39
CA PRO A 122 1.95 -2.67 11.26
C PRO A 122 1.94 -3.43 12.59
N ALA A 123 2.54 -2.88 13.66
CA ALA A 123 2.54 -3.47 14.99
C ALA A 123 1.27 -3.16 15.80
N THR A 124 0.32 -2.40 15.25
CA THR A 124 -0.93 -2.07 15.93
C THR A 124 -1.76 -3.32 16.18
N PRO A 125 -2.13 -3.62 17.45
CA PRO A 125 -3.06 -4.69 17.75
C PRO A 125 -4.39 -4.50 16.99
N ASP A 126 -4.96 -5.61 16.52
CA ASP A 126 -6.27 -5.65 15.86
C ASP A 126 -6.41 -4.68 14.66
N LEU A 127 -5.28 -4.37 13.98
CA LEU A 127 -5.23 -3.45 12.86
C LEU A 127 -6.28 -3.79 11.78
N GLY A 128 -6.49 -5.08 11.53
CA GLY A 128 -7.50 -5.53 10.56
C GLY A 128 -8.92 -5.09 10.94
N GLU A 129 -9.28 -5.18 12.21
CA GLU A 129 -10.58 -4.76 12.74
C GLU A 129 -10.74 -3.24 12.67
N LEU A 130 -9.68 -2.49 13.04
CA LEU A 130 -9.66 -1.04 12.93
C LEU A 130 -9.84 -0.54 11.50
N LEU A 131 -9.24 -1.22 10.52
CA LEU A 131 -9.43 -0.90 9.10
C LEU A 131 -10.86 -1.20 8.63
N VAL A 132 -11.46 -2.31 9.08
CA VAL A 132 -12.87 -2.63 8.79
C VAL A 132 -13.77 -1.57 9.41
N GLU A 133 -13.58 -1.22 10.67
CA GLU A 133 -14.36 -0.17 11.35
C GLU A 133 -14.24 1.18 10.61
N LEU A 134 -13.02 1.57 10.23
CA LEU A 134 -12.82 2.81 9.48
C LEU A 134 -13.50 2.77 8.10
N SER A 135 -13.44 1.64 7.39
CA SER A 135 -14.12 1.49 6.09
C SER A 135 -15.63 1.68 6.21
N GLN A 136 -16.24 1.17 7.28
CA GLN A 136 -17.66 1.35 7.56
C GLN A 136 -18.06 2.80 7.89
N ARG A 137 -17.09 3.65 8.24
CA ARG A 137 -17.29 5.09 8.46
C ARG A 137 -17.17 5.92 7.19
N THR A 138 -16.89 5.29 6.05
CA THR A 138 -16.85 5.96 4.74
C THR A 138 -17.99 5.44 3.87
N ALA A 139 -18.63 6.33 3.11
CA ALA A 139 -19.81 5.98 2.31
C ALA A 139 -19.49 4.96 1.20
N SER A 140 -18.28 4.99 0.63
CA SER A 140 -17.86 4.01 -0.38
C SER A 140 -17.27 2.73 0.20
N GLY A 141 -16.93 2.69 1.47
CA GLY A 141 -16.11 1.64 2.08
C GLY A 141 -14.66 1.60 1.60
N TYR A 142 -14.23 2.55 0.76
CA TYR A 142 -12.93 2.51 0.10
C TYR A 142 -11.85 3.21 0.92
N LEU A 143 -10.88 2.41 1.34
CA LEU A 143 -9.65 2.88 1.96
C LEU A 143 -8.46 2.58 1.05
N PHE A 144 -7.50 3.49 1.00
CA PHE A 144 -6.24 3.32 0.30
C PHE A 144 -5.08 3.87 1.14
N GLY A 145 -3.86 3.47 0.86
CA GLY A 145 -2.70 3.89 1.65
C GLY A 145 -1.75 2.74 1.92
N GLY A 146 -1.10 2.74 3.07
CA GLY A 146 -0.11 1.73 3.37
C GLY A 146 0.34 1.69 4.83
N LEU A 147 1.09 0.64 5.13
CA LEU A 147 1.75 0.49 6.42
C LEU A 147 3.04 1.29 6.46
N ALA A 148 3.31 1.96 7.56
CA ALA A 148 4.61 2.55 7.82
C ALA A 148 5.69 1.47 7.81
N ALA A 149 6.86 1.78 7.28
CA ALA A 149 7.99 0.87 7.24
C ALA A 149 9.27 1.61 7.62
N SER A 150 9.90 1.21 8.72
CA SER A 150 11.07 1.90 9.25
C SER A 150 11.91 0.96 10.11
N ARG A 151 13.22 1.17 10.13
CA ARG A 151 14.15 0.54 11.08
C ARG A 151 14.23 1.31 12.40
N ASN A 152 13.77 2.56 12.41
CA ASN A 152 14.02 3.55 13.47
C ASN A 152 12.73 4.10 14.14
N GLY A 153 11.60 3.43 13.97
CA GLY A 153 10.29 3.83 14.51
C GLY A 153 9.27 4.08 13.41
N MET A 154 8.05 3.63 13.64
CA MET A 154 6.95 3.63 12.66
C MET A 154 6.12 4.92 12.78
N GLN A 155 6.75 6.08 12.48
CA GLN A 155 6.04 7.36 12.56
C GLN A 155 5.10 7.55 11.36
N HIS A 156 3.94 8.13 11.64
CA HIS A 156 3.05 8.69 10.63
C HIS A 156 2.60 10.10 11.04
N VAL A 157 2.26 10.90 10.05
CA VAL A 157 1.91 12.32 10.23
C VAL A 157 0.42 12.51 9.97
N ALA A 158 -0.26 13.17 10.90
CA ALA A 158 -1.65 13.61 10.76
C ALA A 158 -1.87 14.82 11.67
N ASP A 159 -1.49 16.00 11.23
CA ASP A 159 -1.42 17.22 12.05
C ASP A 159 -0.76 16.97 13.42
N GLY A 160 0.23 16.13 13.46
CA GLY A 160 1.01 15.63 14.58
C GLY A 160 1.84 14.48 14.12
N VAL A 161 2.85 14.08 14.87
CA VAL A 161 3.62 12.86 14.64
C VAL A 161 3.10 11.79 15.60
N TRP A 162 2.77 10.63 15.07
CA TRP A 162 2.13 9.55 15.80
C TRP A 162 2.92 8.25 15.61
N GLN A 163 2.81 7.36 16.59
CA GLN A 163 3.26 5.97 16.52
C GLN A 163 2.13 5.08 17.02
N GLY A 164 2.05 3.88 16.46
CA GLY A 164 0.92 2.99 16.72
C GLY A 164 -0.39 3.47 16.07
N ALA A 165 -1.41 2.62 16.10
CA ALA A 165 -2.72 2.88 15.52
C ALA A 165 -2.67 3.25 14.02
N LEU A 166 -3.65 4.02 13.58
CA LEU A 166 -3.77 4.51 12.21
C LEU A 166 -4.08 6.01 12.19
N SER A 167 -3.70 6.66 11.10
CA SER A 167 -4.01 8.06 10.83
C SER A 167 -4.16 8.30 9.34
N GLY A 168 -4.62 9.48 8.95
CA GLY A 168 -4.74 9.79 7.53
C GLY A 168 -5.60 11.00 7.23
N VAL A 169 -6.16 11.02 6.04
CA VAL A 169 -7.10 12.04 5.59
C VAL A 169 -8.29 11.41 4.89
N ALA A 170 -9.48 11.79 5.30
CA ALA A 170 -10.72 11.42 4.66
C ALA A 170 -11.16 12.51 3.68
N PHE A 171 -11.85 12.11 2.62
CA PHE A 171 -12.32 12.99 1.55
C PHE A 171 -13.82 12.82 1.36
N THR A 172 -14.51 13.93 1.02
CA THR A 172 -15.91 13.88 0.59
C THR A 172 -16.01 13.36 -0.85
N GLN A 173 -17.23 13.11 -1.30
CA GLN A 173 -17.52 12.70 -2.69
C GLN A 173 -17.15 13.77 -3.73
N ASP A 174 -17.07 15.03 -3.33
CA ASP A 174 -16.76 16.16 -4.23
C ASP A 174 -15.28 16.17 -4.67
N VAL A 175 -14.42 15.45 -3.96
CA VAL A 175 -13.02 15.29 -4.37
C VAL A 175 -12.96 14.27 -5.51
N ALA A 176 -12.68 14.74 -6.73
CA ALA A 176 -12.51 13.88 -7.89
C ALA A 176 -11.26 12.98 -7.69
N MET A 177 -11.49 11.71 -7.40
CA MET A 177 -10.44 10.75 -7.12
C MET A 177 -10.56 9.55 -8.06
N VAL A 178 -9.45 9.17 -8.67
CA VAL A 178 -9.34 7.95 -9.47
C VAL A 178 -8.29 7.06 -8.81
N SER A 179 -8.69 5.85 -8.46
CA SER A 179 -7.80 4.85 -7.88
C SER A 179 -7.54 3.72 -8.86
N ARG A 180 -6.30 3.26 -8.87
CA ARG A 180 -5.86 2.07 -9.61
C ARG A 180 -4.89 1.29 -8.75
N VAL A 181 -4.99 -0.03 -8.81
CA VAL A 181 -4.11 -0.96 -8.09
C VAL A 181 -3.29 -1.76 -9.07
N THR A 182 -2.00 -1.90 -8.79
CA THR A 182 -1.12 -2.85 -9.49
C THR A 182 -0.61 -3.88 -8.50
N GLN A 183 -0.52 -5.13 -8.94
CA GLN A 183 -0.01 -6.20 -8.09
C GLN A 183 1.47 -6.51 -8.36
N GLY A 184 1.98 -6.12 -9.52
CA GLY A 184 3.36 -6.40 -9.94
C GLY A 184 3.71 -7.88 -9.93
N CYS A 185 2.71 -8.75 -10.06
CA CYS A 185 2.84 -10.20 -9.94
C CYS A 185 2.43 -10.89 -11.24
N GLN A 186 3.16 -11.94 -11.58
CA GLN A 186 2.87 -12.79 -12.72
C GLN A 186 2.53 -14.21 -12.25
N PRO A 187 1.43 -14.82 -12.77
CA PRO A 187 1.16 -16.23 -12.55
C PRO A 187 2.32 -17.09 -13.04
N VAL A 188 2.70 -18.09 -12.25
CA VAL A 188 3.68 -19.11 -12.62
C VAL A 188 3.03 -20.41 -13.07
N GLY A 189 1.71 -20.53 -12.87
CA GLY A 189 0.89 -21.67 -13.28
C GLY A 189 -0.55 -21.24 -13.60
N PRO A 190 -1.42 -22.17 -13.99
CA PRO A 190 -2.81 -21.87 -14.30
C PRO A 190 -3.61 -21.47 -13.06
N VAL A 191 -4.68 -20.71 -13.27
CA VAL A 191 -5.68 -20.44 -12.24
C VAL A 191 -6.51 -21.72 -12.01
N ARG A 192 -6.63 -22.13 -10.74
CA ARG A 192 -7.38 -23.31 -10.31
C ARG A 192 -8.45 -22.95 -9.30
N ARG A 193 -9.50 -23.74 -9.23
CA ARG A 193 -10.54 -23.61 -8.20
C ARG A 193 -10.10 -24.31 -6.92
N ILE A 194 -10.30 -23.68 -5.77
CA ILE A 194 -10.15 -24.30 -4.46
C ILE A 194 -11.31 -25.27 -4.27
N THR A 195 -11.02 -26.57 -4.18
CA THR A 195 -12.03 -27.63 -4.01
C THR A 195 -12.07 -28.22 -2.60
N ALA A 196 -11.02 -27.98 -1.80
CA ALA A 196 -11.00 -28.27 -0.36
C ALA A 196 -10.08 -27.29 0.37
N ALA A 197 -10.56 -26.71 1.47
CA ALA A 197 -9.81 -25.75 2.29
C ALA A 197 -10.34 -25.75 3.73
N GLU A 198 -9.47 -25.35 4.65
CA GLU A 198 -9.79 -25.16 6.07
C GLU A 198 -9.01 -23.93 6.59
N GLN A 199 -9.72 -22.91 7.05
CA GLN A 199 -9.15 -21.64 7.50
C GLN A 199 -8.24 -21.01 6.42
N ASN A 200 -6.92 -20.96 6.64
CA ASN A 200 -5.93 -20.46 5.70
C ASN A 200 -5.17 -21.57 4.95
N ARG A 201 -5.62 -22.82 5.05
CA ARG A 201 -5.00 -24.01 4.48
C ARG A 201 -5.74 -24.48 3.23
N VAL A 202 -5.09 -24.40 2.10
CA VAL A 202 -5.60 -24.93 0.82
C VAL A 202 -5.20 -26.40 0.73
N GLN A 203 -6.17 -27.29 0.74
CA GLN A 203 -5.95 -28.73 0.69
C GLN A 203 -5.96 -29.25 -0.76
N ARG A 204 -6.94 -28.80 -1.57
CA ARG A 204 -7.07 -29.23 -2.97
C ARG A 204 -7.39 -28.11 -3.92
N LEU A 205 -6.77 -28.20 -5.09
CA LEU A 205 -6.98 -27.32 -6.26
C LEU A 205 -7.44 -28.19 -7.43
N ASP A 206 -8.62 -27.93 -7.99
CA ASP A 206 -9.26 -28.73 -9.03
C ASP A 206 -9.27 -30.25 -8.70
N GLY A 207 -9.41 -30.60 -7.42
CA GLY A 207 -9.40 -31.97 -6.93
C GLY A 207 -8.02 -32.58 -6.66
N GLU A 208 -6.91 -31.93 -7.09
CA GLU A 208 -5.54 -32.38 -6.80
C GLU A 208 -5.02 -31.79 -5.47
N PRO A 209 -4.09 -32.48 -4.76
CA PRO A 209 -3.42 -31.89 -3.61
C PRO A 209 -2.72 -30.57 -3.94
N ALA A 210 -2.96 -29.53 -3.14
CA ALA A 210 -2.48 -28.18 -3.42
C ALA A 210 -0.93 -28.09 -3.50
N LEU A 211 -0.23 -28.85 -2.64
CA LEU A 211 1.23 -28.88 -2.66
C LEU A 211 1.78 -29.48 -3.97
N ARG A 212 1.13 -30.50 -4.52
CA ARG A 212 1.55 -31.06 -5.83
C ARG A 212 1.39 -30.03 -6.94
N CYS A 213 0.30 -29.30 -6.95
CA CYS A 213 0.10 -28.20 -7.90
C CYS A 213 1.20 -27.15 -7.77
N LEU A 214 1.52 -26.73 -6.55
CA LEU A 214 2.58 -25.77 -6.27
C LEU A 214 3.95 -26.25 -6.78
N LEU A 215 4.36 -27.45 -6.43
CA LEU A 215 5.65 -28.02 -6.83
C LEU A 215 5.77 -28.13 -8.36
N ARG A 216 4.70 -28.53 -9.03
CA ARG A 216 4.63 -28.60 -10.50
C ARG A 216 4.75 -27.23 -11.15
N ASP A 217 4.03 -26.22 -10.64
CA ASP A 217 4.06 -24.87 -11.18
C ASP A 217 5.40 -24.15 -10.97
N LEU A 218 6.09 -24.49 -9.89
CA LEU A 218 7.43 -23.95 -9.59
C LEU A 218 8.57 -24.74 -10.26
N ASP A 219 8.26 -25.89 -10.84
CA ASP A 219 9.26 -26.83 -11.38
C ASP A 219 10.33 -27.19 -10.33
N VAL A 220 9.88 -27.64 -9.16
CA VAL A 220 10.74 -28.04 -8.03
C VAL A 220 10.25 -29.33 -7.39
N THR A 221 11.13 -29.97 -6.63
CA THR A 221 10.84 -31.19 -5.88
C THR A 221 11.17 -31.03 -4.40
N LEU A 222 10.46 -31.77 -3.53
CA LEU A 222 10.76 -31.82 -2.10
C LEU A 222 12.14 -32.41 -1.77
N LYS A 223 12.76 -33.09 -2.73
CA LYS A 223 14.08 -33.74 -2.54
C LYS A 223 15.25 -32.77 -2.62
N GLU A 224 15.01 -31.53 -3.09
CA GLU A 224 16.05 -30.51 -3.31
C GLU A 224 15.80 -29.25 -2.45
N PRO A 225 16.05 -29.30 -1.13
CA PRO A 225 15.72 -28.17 -0.24
C PRO A 225 16.43 -26.87 -0.59
N ARG A 226 17.63 -26.94 -1.16
CA ARG A 226 18.42 -25.77 -1.55
C ARG A 226 17.76 -24.95 -2.68
N THR A 227 17.08 -25.62 -3.60
CA THR A 227 16.35 -24.99 -4.72
C THR A 227 14.94 -24.63 -4.29
N LEU A 228 14.29 -25.48 -3.48
CA LEU A 228 12.91 -25.32 -3.05
C LEU A 228 12.69 -24.11 -2.14
N LEU A 229 13.50 -23.96 -1.08
CA LEU A 229 13.26 -22.93 -0.06
C LEU A 229 13.29 -21.48 -0.61
N PRO A 230 14.27 -21.08 -1.44
CA PRO A 230 14.25 -19.75 -2.05
C PRO A 230 13.02 -19.51 -2.94
N ARG A 231 12.63 -20.53 -3.72
CA ARG A 231 11.44 -20.44 -4.60
C ARG A 231 10.15 -20.33 -3.81
N LEU A 232 9.98 -21.11 -2.74
CA LEU A 232 8.81 -20.99 -1.85
C LEU A 232 8.72 -19.60 -1.21
N ARG A 233 9.83 -19.06 -0.71
CA ARG A 233 9.87 -17.73 -0.09
C ARG A 233 9.51 -16.59 -1.05
N SER A 234 9.84 -16.74 -2.32
CA SER A 234 9.51 -15.74 -3.36
C SER A 234 8.14 -15.96 -4.00
N THR A 235 7.45 -17.06 -3.67
CA THR A 235 6.13 -17.38 -4.22
C THR A 235 5.04 -16.68 -3.45
N LEU A 236 4.12 -16.12 -4.18
CA LEU A 236 2.91 -15.48 -3.71
C LEU A 236 1.70 -16.26 -4.25
N VAL A 237 0.54 -15.94 -3.71
CA VAL A 237 -0.73 -16.55 -4.10
C VAL A 237 -1.70 -15.46 -4.53
N GLY A 238 -2.18 -15.50 -5.76
CA GLY A 238 -3.28 -14.67 -6.24
C GLY A 238 -4.61 -15.37 -5.95
N LEU A 239 -5.50 -14.67 -5.24
CA LEU A 239 -6.82 -15.14 -4.87
C LEU A 239 -7.90 -14.26 -5.51
N SER A 240 -8.96 -14.84 -6.03
CA SER A 240 -10.16 -14.13 -6.51
C SER A 240 -11.43 -14.91 -6.21
N GLU A 241 -12.55 -14.20 -6.12
CA GLU A 241 -13.87 -14.82 -5.97
C GLU A 241 -14.30 -15.46 -7.31
N GLU A 242 -15.20 -16.46 -7.24
CA GLU A 242 -15.61 -17.22 -8.43
C GLU A 242 -16.31 -16.35 -9.49
N THR A 243 -17.06 -15.33 -9.04
CA THR A 243 -17.88 -14.46 -9.89
C THR A 243 -17.02 -13.51 -10.77
N GLU A 244 -15.84 -13.15 -10.29
CA GLU A 244 -14.96 -12.16 -10.95
C GLU A 244 -14.10 -12.78 -12.07
N ALA A 245 -13.86 -14.09 -12.01
CA ALA A 245 -13.01 -14.80 -12.97
C ALA A 245 -13.61 -14.93 -14.37
N MET A 246 -14.90 -14.68 -14.56
CA MET A 246 -15.56 -14.78 -15.88
C MET A 246 -15.31 -13.57 -16.80
N LEU A 247 -14.77 -12.46 -16.31
CA LEU A 247 -14.61 -11.22 -17.07
C LEU A 247 -13.19 -11.01 -17.62
N GLY A 248 -12.22 -11.80 -17.23
CA GLY A 248 -10.81 -11.68 -17.65
C GLY A 248 -10.41 -12.71 -18.71
N ARG A 249 -10.60 -12.41 -19.99
CA ARG A 249 -9.98 -13.20 -21.11
C ARG A 249 -8.51 -12.83 -21.23
N GLY A 250 -7.65 -13.53 -20.47
CA GLY A 250 -6.18 -13.40 -20.58
C GLY A 250 -5.48 -13.99 -19.36
N ALA A 251 -4.24 -14.44 -19.51
CA ALA A 251 -3.39 -15.01 -18.46
C ALA A 251 -2.91 -13.96 -17.41
N MET A 252 -3.62 -12.84 -17.24
CA MET A 252 -3.33 -11.78 -16.29
C MET A 252 -4.35 -11.80 -15.16
N PHE A 253 -3.89 -11.52 -13.94
CA PHE A 253 -4.78 -11.31 -12.81
C PHE A 253 -5.75 -10.16 -13.12
N GLY A 254 -7.05 -10.36 -12.81
CA GLY A 254 -8.05 -9.29 -12.84
C GLY A 254 -7.73 -8.19 -11.82
N THR A 255 -8.38 -7.05 -11.95
CA THR A 255 -8.23 -5.89 -11.04
C THR A 255 -8.50 -6.23 -9.58
N ASP A 256 -9.28 -7.28 -9.31
CA ASP A 256 -9.76 -7.67 -7.99
C ASP A 256 -9.01 -8.89 -7.41
N THR A 257 -7.91 -9.31 -8.05
CA THR A 257 -7.07 -10.37 -7.52
C THR A 257 -6.29 -9.90 -6.29
N ARG A 258 -6.56 -10.50 -5.15
CA ARG A 258 -5.78 -10.26 -3.92
C ARG A 258 -4.54 -11.11 -3.92
N VAL A 259 -3.37 -10.49 -3.82
CA VAL A 259 -2.09 -11.21 -3.72
C VAL A 259 -1.69 -11.35 -2.26
N ARG A 260 -1.35 -12.58 -1.84
CA ARG A 260 -0.98 -12.94 -0.47
C ARG A 260 0.29 -13.76 -0.45
N HIS A 261 0.96 -13.73 0.69
CA HIS A 261 2.15 -14.58 0.89
C HIS A 261 1.77 -16.04 1.07
N LEU A 262 2.62 -16.91 0.53
CA LEU A 262 2.69 -18.30 0.91
C LEU A 262 3.32 -18.35 2.32
N VAL A 263 2.58 -18.84 3.32
CA VAL A 263 3.02 -18.85 4.73
C VAL A 263 3.77 -20.13 5.05
N GLY A 264 3.40 -21.22 4.39
CA GLY A 264 4.04 -22.51 4.61
C GLY A 264 3.47 -23.63 3.74
N VAL A 265 4.11 -24.77 3.82
CA VAL A 265 3.65 -26.02 3.19
C VAL A 265 3.72 -27.16 4.21
N ASP A 266 2.78 -28.09 4.12
CA ASP A 266 2.75 -29.32 4.91
C ASP A 266 2.93 -30.52 3.98
N PRO A 267 4.13 -31.11 3.90
CA PRO A 267 4.38 -32.25 3.02
C PRO A 267 3.62 -33.52 3.40
N ALA A 268 3.31 -33.70 4.70
CA ALA A 268 2.61 -34.91 5.16
C ALA A 268 1.14 -34.92 4.75
N GLN A 269 0.50 -33.74 4.74
CA GLN A 269 -0.89 -33.57 4.33
C GLN A 269 -1.03 -33.04 2.90
N GLU A 270 0.06 -32.73 2.23
CA GLU A 270 0.12 -32.14 0.89
C GLU A 270 -0.64 -30.79 0.76
N VAL A 271 -0.60 -29.97 1.82
CA VAL A 271 -1.35 -28.74 1.99
C VAL A 271 -0.44 -27.52 1.81
N VAL A 272 -1.03 -26.42 1.37
CA VAL A 272 -0.42 -25.10 1.24
C VAL A 272 -1.13 -24.12 2.17
N ALA A 273 -0.38 -23.39 3.01
CA ALA A 273 -0.93 -22.34 3.87
C ALA A 273 -0.66 -20.94 3.28
N VAL A 274 -1.67 -20.07 3.30
CA VAL A 274 -1.62 -18.71 2.73
C VAL A 274 -1.93 -17.66 3.80
N ALA A 275 -1.50 -16.43 3.59
CA ALA A 275 -1.70 -15.33 4.56
C ALA A 275 -3.11 -14.70 4.45
N GLU A 276 -4.12 -15.51 4.21
CA GLU A 276 -5.54 -15.10 4.18
C GLU A 276 -6.43 -16.32 4.44
N GLN A 277 -7.61 -16.12 4.99
CA GLN A 277 -8.61 -17.17 5.07
C GLN A 277 -9.16 -17.49 3.68
N VAL A 278 -9.24 -18.77 3.37
CA VAL A 278 -9.70 -19.24 2.06
C VAL A 278 -10.97 -20.09 2.18
N ARG A 279 -11.75 -20.12 1.11
CA ARG A 279 -13.01 -20.86 1.03
C ARG A 279 -13.06 -21.70 -0.25
N VAL A 280 -13.76 -22.82 -0.17
CA VAL A 280 -14.10 -23.60 -1.34
C VAL A 280 -14.88 -22.73 -2.33
N GLY A 281 -14.53 -22.79 -3.61
CA GLY A 281 -15.09 -21.97 -4.67
C GLY A 281 -14.19 -20.83 -5.11
N MET A 282 -13.37 -20.28 -4.23
CA MET A 282 -12.38 -19.27 -4.62
C MET A 282 -11.42 -19.83 -5.68
N ARG A 283 -10.86 -18.92 -6.47
CA ARG A 283 -9.82 -19.24 -7.45
C ARG A 283 -8.45 -18.84 -6.94
N LEU A 284 -7.45 -19.65 -7.26
CA LEU A 284 -6.09 -19.49 -6.83
C LEU A 284 -5.12 -19.72 -7.99
N ALA A 285 -4.12 -18.85 -8.11
CA ALA A 285 -2.93 -19.11 -8.91
C ALA A 285 -1.68 -18.79 -8.10
N PHE A 286 -0.66 -19.64 -8.23
CA PHE A 286 0.66 -19.30 -7.71
C PHE A 286 1.30 -18.27 -8.61
N CYS A 287 1.99 -17.30 -8.01
CA CYS A 287 2.56 -16.18 -8.72
C CYS A 287 3.89 -15.74 -8.10
N ARG A 288 4.65 -14.96 -8.84
CA ARG A 288 5.88 -14.32 -8.36
C ARG A 288 5.87 -12.84 -8.72
N ARG A 289 6.62 -12.05 -7.98
CA ARG A 289 6.89 -10.68 -8.35
C ARG A 289 7.77 -10.67 -9.60
N ASP A 290 7.40 -9.82 -10.55
CA ASP A 290 8.09 -9.68 -11.82
C ASP A 290 8.14 -8.21 -12.22
N ALA A 291 9.35 -7.66 -12.41
CA ALA A 291 9.54 -6.24 -12.69
C ALA A 291 8.92 -5.82 -14.03
N GLN A 292 8.92 -6.71 -15.03
CA GLN A 292 8.30 -6.41 -16.33
C GLN A 292 6.77 -6.43 -16.22
N ALA A 293 6.21 -7.35 -15.44
CA ALA A 293 4.78 -7.37 -15.15
C ALA A 293 4.36 -6.09 -14.40
N ALA A 294 5.12 -5.68 -13.39
CA ALA A 294 4.89 -4.43 -12.66
C ALA A 294 4.94 -3.21 -13.59
N ARG A 295 5.92 -3.15 -14.48
CA ARG A 295 6.04 -2.07 -15.47
C ARG A 295 4.87 -2.03 -16.44
N ARG A 296 4.45 -3.19 -16.99
CA ARG A 296 3.28 -3.27 -17.86
C ARG A 296 2.00 -2.83 -17.16
N ASP A 297 1.81 -3.27 -15.92
CA ASP A 297 0.66 -2.87 -15.11
C ASP A 297 0.67 -1.36 -14.84
N LEU A 298 1.82 -0.80 -14.48
CA LEU A 298 1.94 0.64 -14.26
C LEU A 298 1.60 1.44 -15.52
N VAL A 299 2.12 1.06 -16.69
CA VAL A 299 1.77 1.70 -17.96
C VAL A 299 0.27 1.61 -18.23
N ARG A 300 -0.33 0.44 -18.02
CA ARG A 300 -1.77 0.22 -18.23
C ARG A 300 -2.66 1.08 -17.34
N ILE A 301 -2.26 1.34 -16.10
CA ILE A 301 -3.06 2.14 -15.17
C ILE A 301 -2.86 3.65 -15.32
N CYS A 302 -1.75 4.07 -15.97
CA CYS A 302 -1.46 5.47 -16.28
C CYS A 302 -1.99 5.93 -17.65
N SER A 303 -2.44 5.00 -18.50
CA SER A 303 -3.05 5.28 -19.81
C SER A 303 -4.58 5.27 -19.71
#